data_cc1ea0ee2019a2f78fa47fed2b72440d
#
_entry.id   cc1ea0ee2019a2f78fa47fed2b72440d
#
_cell.length_a   1.000
_cell.length_b   1.000
_cell.length_c   1.000
_cell.angle_alpha   90.00
_cell.angle_beta   90.00
_cell.angle_gamma   90.00
#
_symmetry.space_group_name_H-M   'P 1'
#
loop_
_entity.id
_entity.type
_entity.pdbx_description
1 polymer ?
#
loop_
_entity_poly.entity_id
_entity_poly.type
_entity_poly.pdbx_seq_one_letter_code
_entity_poly.pdbx_strand_id
1 'polypeptide(L)'
;MTVDGQPIPVEADLARMRRERQAKLQAQLGAQGLDGLVLLGTSAVAYATGAVVPGMDSGRAALLRPIALVVAGDDVPHLYTPYPEGAPADLPADHLHDPLYPDLDDGVPAATEAIAERFGAGAKLALDELPHPLARALAGYRLVSAAAAMGAAKLNKTADELACIRRAQRINEIAMTDVLPLLRPGVRQTDLSAVFLRRIFELGATSNGIDPIWQPMTATRAAGPWTTHGDIAFPTASTDRVLREDDVIWVDSGIHYEGYASDFGRTWLVGADPRPTDRQRRQYERWREVVEATLAICKPGVTALELGRAAIAANGGHKPWIEHFYLAHGVGTDSAEMPLIGTDLGEAFDEAMVLAPGMVLVLEPVIWDEGAAGYRSEDIYAITDDGWEALSDYPYDPFGVTP
;
A
#
# COMPACT_ATOMS: atom_id res chain seq x y z
N MET A 1 -22.38 -11.55 -5.53
CA MET A 1 -21.68 -12.34 -6.58
C MET A 1 -20.68 -13.25 -5.89
N THR A 2 -20.40 -14.43 -6.39
CA THR A 2 -19.38 -15.35 -5.83
C THR A 2 -18.44 -15.78 -6.94
N VAL A 3 -17.17 -16.00 -6.61
CA VAL A 3 -16.19 -16.65 -7.48
C VAL A 3 -15.72 -17.90 -6.76
N ASP A 4 -15.81 -19.05 -7.43
CA ASP A 4 -15.47 -20.37 -6.86
C ASP A 4 -16.18 -20.64 -5.50
N GLY A 5 -17.42 -20.15 -5.36
CA GLY A 5 -18.20 -20.29 -4.13
C GLY A 5 -17.87 -19.29 -3.02
N GLN A 6 -16.85 -18.44 -3.21
CA GLN A 6 -16.47 -17.42 -2.25
C GLN A 6 -17.25 -16.12 -2.50
N PRO A 7 -17.73 -15.44 -1.44
CA PRO A 7 -18.42 -14.18 -1.59
C PRO A 7 -17.46 -13.09 -2.07
N ILE A 8 -17.90 -12.31 -3.06
CA ILE A 8 -17.22 -11.12 -3.51
C ILE A 8 -17.89 -9.92 -2.84
N PRO A 9 -17.14 -9.00 -2.24
CA PRO A 9 -17.69 -7.80 -1.63
C PRO A 9 -18.53 -6.94 -2.61
N VAL A 10 -19.36 -6.08 -2.06
CA VAL A 10 -20.19 -5.13 -2.83
C VAL A 10 -19.32 -4.29 -3.76
N GLU A 11 -19.81 -4.04 -4.97
CA GLU A 11 -19.12 -3.16 -5.91
C GLU A 11 -19.09 -1.72 -5.39
N ALA A 12 -17.95 -1.05 -5.56
CA ALA A 12 -17.79 0.37 -5.24
C ALA A 12 -18.49 1.25 -6.29
N ASP A 13 -19.08 2.36 -5.87
CA ASP A 13 -19.50 3.42 -6.78
C ASP A 13 -18.30 4.33 -7.10
N LEU A 14 -17.62 4.01 -8.19
CA LEU A 14 -16.39 4.72 -8.58
C LEU A 14 -16.62 6.20 -8.88
N ALA A 15 -17.81 6.59 -9.39
CA ALA A 15 -18.11 7.98 -9.65
C ALA A 15 -18.33 8.76 -8.34
N ARG A 16 -19.04 8.18 -7.37
CA ARG A 16 -19.18 8.76 -6.02
C ARG A 16 -17.83 8.87 -5.33
N MET A 17 -17.02 7.81 -5.37
CA MET A 17 -15.68 7.79 -4.81
C MET A 17 -14.80 8.92 -5.35
N ARG A 18 -14.81 9.18 -6.67
CA ARG A 18 -14.05 10.29 -7.26
C ARG A 18 -14.52 11.65 -6.76
N ARG A 19 -15.82 11.89 -6.67
CA ARG A 19 -16.37 13.15 -6.13
C ARG A 19 -15.99 13.35 -4.66
N GLU A 20 -16.07 12.31 -3.84
CA GLU A 20 -15.70 12.36 -2.42
C GLU A 20 -14.19 12.62 -2.24
N ARG A 21 -13.32 11.96 -3.02
CA ARG A 21 -11.88 12.24 -3.03
C ARG A 21 -11.57 13.66 -3.46
N GLN A 22 -12.24 14.16 -4.51
CA GLN A 22 -12.08 15.54 -4.94
C GLN A 22 -12.49 16.53 -3.84
N ALA A 23 -13.59 16.29 -3.15
CA ALA A 23 -14.00 17.13 -2.01
C ALA A 23 -12.95 17.13 -0.89
N LYS A 24 -12.32 15.98 -0.61
CA LYS A 24 -11.23 15.86 0.37
C LYS A 24 -10.00 16.67 -0.08
N LEU A 25 -9.62 16.60 -1.37
CA LEU A 25 -8.52 17.40 -1.91
C LEU A 25 -8.82 18.90 -1.81
N GLN A 26 -10.02 19.35 -2.18
CA GLN A 26 -10.44 20.76 -2.04
C GLN A 26 -10.40 21.24 -0.59
N ALA A 27 -10.82 20.40 0.36
CA ALA A 27 -10.71 20.71 1.77
C ALA A 27 -9.24 20.92 2.21
N GLN A 28 -8.31 20.10 1.70
CA GLN A 28 -6.88 20.25 1.99
C GLN A 28 -6.26 21.48 1.31
N LEU A 29 -6.66 21.82 0.09
CA LEU A 29 -6.26 23.06 -0.56
C LEU A 29 -6.63 24.27 0.30
N GLY A 30 -7.87 24.32 0.77
CA GLY A 30 -8.35 25.38 1.68
C GLY A 30 -7.61 25.43 3.01
N ALA A 31 -7.46 24.27 3.67
CA ALA A 31 -6.81 24.17 4.99
C ALA A 31 -5.34 24.60 4.98
N GLN A 32 -4.62 24.36 3.87
CA GLN A 32 -3.19 24.65 3.74
C GLN A 32 -2.91 25.93 2.94
N GLY A 33 -3.96 26.63 2.50
CA GLY A 33 -3.85 27.85 1.71
C GLY A 33 -3.09 27.62 0.39
N LEU A 34 -3.41 26.55 -0.31
CA LEU A 34 -2.84 26.18 -1.61
C LEU A 34 -3.76 26.65 -2.71
N ASP A 35 -3.17 27.17 -3.79
CA ASP A 35 -3.91 27.52 -5.00
C ASP A 35 -4.14 26.29 -5.90
N GLY A 36 -3.35 25.22 -5.73
CA GLY A 36 -3.57 23.94 -6.41
C GLY A 36 -2.51 22.89 -6.15
N LEU A 37 -2.76 21.71 -6.75
CA LEU A 37 -1.80 20.59 -6.80
C LEU A 37 -1.36 20.36 -8.25
N VAL A 38 -0.09 20.04 -8.41
CA VAL A 38 0.49 19.53 -9.66
C VAL A 38 1.02 18.14 -9.35
N LEU A 39 0.29 17.12 -9.78
CA LEU A 39 0.56 15.72 -9.42
C LEU A 39 1.13 14.97 -10.62
N LEU A 40 2.27 14.33 -10.41
CA LEU A 40 3.03 13.60 -11.41
C LEU A 40 3.19 12.10 -11.06
N GLY A 41 3.09 11.75 -9.77
CA GLY A 41 3.16 10.36 -9.32
C GLY A 41 1.89 9.59 -9.68
N THR A 42 2.03 8.38 -10.20
CA THR A 42 0.92 7.56 -10.71
C THR A 42 -0.20 7.38 -9.67
N SER A 43 0.15 7.08 -8.43
CA SER A 43 -0.82 6.91 -7.33
C SER A 43 -1.57 8.22 -7.01
N ALA A 44 -0.87 9.35 -6.98
CA ALA A 44 -1.47 10.66 -6.71
C ALA A 44 -2.41 11.09 -7.84
N VAL A 45 -2.00 10.87 -9.10
CA VAL A 45 -2.85 11.11 -10.27
C VAL A 45 -4.08 10.21 -10.24
N ALA A 46 -3.92 8.91 -9.99
CA ALA A 46 -5.04 7.97 -9.86
C ALA A 46 -6.00 8.36 -8.73
N TYR A 47 -5.46 8.79 -7.59
CA TYR A 47 -6.29 9.29 -6.48
C TYR A 47 -7.11 10.53 -6.89
N ALA A 48 -6.45 11.52 -7.49
CA ALA A 48 -7.12 12.78 -7.86
C ALA A 48 -8.14 12.62 -8.99
N THR A 49 -7.84 11.79 -10.01
CA THR A 49 -8.64 11.72 -11.24
C THR A 49 -9.43 10.42 -11.39
N GLY A 50 -8.98 9.33 -10.79
CA GLY A 50 -9.47 7.98 -11.08
C GLY A 50 -8.91 7.36 -12.35
N ALA A 51 -7.91 7.98 -12.98
CA ALA A 51 -7.29 7.45 -14.19
C ALA A 51 -6.55 6.14 -13.91
N VAL A 52 -6.71 5.17 -14.79
CA VAL A 52 -5.96 3.92 -14.82
C VAL A 52 -4.83 4.05 -15.84
N VAL A 53 -3.61 3.77 -15.40
CA VAL A 53 -2.42 3.86 -16.23
C VAL A 53 -1.73 2.52 -16.26
N PRO A 54 -1.31 2.01 -17.44
CA PRO A 54 -0.55 0.78 -17.51
C PRO A 54 0.75 0.88 -16.71
N GLY A 55 1.14 -0.22 -16.06
CA GLY A 55 2.46 -0.32 -15.45
C GLY A 55 3.56 -0.14 -16.49
N MET A 56 4.58 0.67 -16.19
CA MET A 56 5.69 0.93 -17.09
C MET A 56 7.01 0.96 -16.32
N ASP A 57 8.09 0.69 -17.06
CA ASP A 57 9.42 0.83 -16.50
C ASP A 57 9.78 2.33 -16.29
N SER A 58 10.73 2.56 -15.38
CA SER A 58 11.17 3.91 -15.04
C SER A 58 11.78 4.68 -16.23
N GLY A 59 12.31 3.98 -17.24
CA GLY A 59 12.86 4.62 -18.43
C GLY A 59 11.81 5.22 -19.35
N ARG A 60 10.57 4.74 -19.26
CA ARG A 60 9.42 5.27 -20.02
C ARG A 60 8.62 6.32 -19.26
N ALA A 61 8.82 6.45 -17.95
CA ALA A 61 8.06 7.38 -17.13
C ALA A 61 8.08 8.81 -17.69
N ALA A 62 9.24 9.28 -18.18
CA ALA A 62 9.39 10.61 -18.77
C ALA A 62 8.52 10.87 -20.02
N LEU A 63 8.16 9.82 -20.77
CA LEU A 63 7.37 9.91 -22.01
C LEU A 63 5.89 9.56 -21.81
N LEU A 64 5.58 8.80 -20.77
CA LEU A 64 4.27 8.17 -20.61
C LEU A 64 3.58 8.54 -19.31
N ARG A 65 4.15 9.48 -18.57
CA ARG A 65 3.67 9.95 -17.28
C ARG A 65 2.32 10.70 -17.43
N PRO A 66 1.26 10.29 -16.74
CA PRO A 66 0.08 11.12 -16.61
C PRO A 66 0.34 12.24 -15.61
N ILE A 67 -0.36 13.36 -15.76
CA ILE A 67 -0.28 14.52 -14.87
C ILE A 67 -1.69 14.95 -14.52
N ALA A 68 -1.91 15.30 -13.25
CA ALA A 68 -3.15 15.91 -12.82
C ALA A 68 -2.90 17.31 -12.25
N LEU A 69 -3.74 18.26 -12.67
CA LEU A 69 -3.82 19.58 -12.06
C LEU A 69 -5.13 19.68 -11.28
N VAL A 70 -5.02 19.90 -9.97
CA VAL A 70 -6.18 20.13 -9.10
C VAL A 70 -6.18 21.62 -8.73
N VAL A 71 -7.15 22.37 -9.21
CA VAL A 71 -7.27 23.81 -9.00
C VAL A 71 -8.19 24.08 -7.81
N ALA A 72 -7.82 25.02 -6.95
CA ALA A 72 -8.66 25.40 -5.81
C ALA A 72 -9.98 26.00 -6.29
N GLY A 73 -11.08 25.43 -5.83
CA GLY A 73 -12.44 25.85 -6.24
C GLY A 73 -13.00 25.13 -7.45
N ASP A 74 -12.21 24.29 -8.14
CA ASP A 74 -12.72 23.47 -9.24
C ASP A 74 -13.17 22.08 -8.74
N ASP A 75 -14.38 21.68 -9.07
CA ASP A 75 -14.96 20.41 -8.64
C ASP A 75 -14.36 19.19 -9.37
N VAL A 76 -13.63 19.40 -10.45
CA VAL A 76 -13.06 18.34 -11.30
C VAL A 76 -11.60 18.65 -11.61
N PRO A 77 -10.68 17.68 -11.48
CA PRO A 77 -9.28 17.86 -11.85
C PRO A 77 -9.07 17.84 -13.36
N HIS A 78 -8.01 18.46 -13.85
CA HIS A 78 -7.54 18.32 -15.23
C HIS A 78 -6.56 17.15 -15.33
N LEU A 79 -6.77 16.26 -16.30
CA LEU A 79 -5.92 15.10 -16.57
C LEU A 79 -5.21 15.27 -17.92
N TYR A 80 -3.89 15.22 -17.89
CA TYR A 80 -3.02 15.18 -19.06
C TYR A 80 -2.44 13.77 -19.16
N THR A 81 -2.76 13.04 -20.25
CA THR A 81 -2.37 11.62 -20.31
C THR A 81 -2.15 11.14 -21.74
N PRO A 82 -1.14 10.26 -21.97
CA PRO A 82 -1.00 9.52 -23.22
C PRO A 82 -1.99 8.35 -23.34
N TYR A 83 -2.82 8.09 -22.31
CA TYR A 83 -3.76 6.97 -22.22
C TYR A 83 -5.20 7.46 -22.01
N PRO A 84 -5.82 8.11 -23.00
CA PRO A 84 -7.18 8.64 -22.85
C PRO A 84 -8.22 7.55 -22.56
N GLU A 85 -7.98 6.31 -22.98
CA GLU A 85 -8.83 5.15 -22.69
C GLU A 85 -8.83 4.74 -21.20
N GLY A 86 -7.82 5.15 -20.44
CA GLY A 86 -7.75 4.96 -18.99
C GLY A 86 -8.44 6.06 -18.17
N ALA A 87 -8.92 7.10 -18.84
CA ALA A 87 -9.65 8.18 -18.17
C ALA A 87 -11.06 7.71 -17.75
N PRO A 88 -11.57 8.15 -16.58
CA PRO A 88 -12.95 7.87 -16.19
C PRO A 88 -13.96 8.38 -17.21
N ALA A 89 -15.01 7.60 -17.48
CA ALA A 89 -16.03 7.95 -18.47
C ALA A 89 -16.85 9.21 -18.10
N ASP A 90 -16.86 9.59 -16.83
CA ASP A 90 -17.52 10.80 -16.31
C ASP A 90 -16.58 12.01 -16.19
N LEU A 91 -15.31 11.89 -16.60
CA LEU A 91 -14.41 13.04 -16.72
C LEU A 91 -14.88 13.92 -17.90
N PRO A 92 -15.16 15.23 -17.68
CA PRO A 92 -15.54 16.12 -18.77
C PRO A 92 -14.48 16.19 -19.87
N ALA A 93 -14.91 16.28 -21.13
CA ALA A 93 -14.00 16.25 -22.27
C ALA A 93 -13.01 17.43 -22.29
N ASP A 94 -13.38 18.58 -21.75
CA ASP A 94 -12.54 19.76 -21.58
C ASP A 94 -11.57 19.69 -20.39
N HIS A 95 -11.64 18.62 -19.60
CA HIS A 95 -10.69 18.28 -18.52
C HIS A 95 -9.74 17.15 -18.91
N LEU A 96 -9.91 16.52 -20.07
CA LEU A 96 -8.99 15.53 -20.63
C LEU A 96 -8.12 16.19 -21.70
N HIS A 97 -6.81 16.15 -21.53
CA HIS A 97 -5.85 16.87 -22.33
C HIS A 97 -4.77 15.94 -22.91
N ASP A 98 -4.12 16.43 -23.97
CA ASP A 98 -2.94 15.80 -24.55
C ASP A 98 -1.80 15.68 -23.53
N PRO A 99 -0.92 14.66 -23.67
CA PRO A 99 0.17 14.42 -22.72
C PRO A 99 1.18 15.58 -22.66
N LEU A 100 1.73 15.79 -21.46
CA LEU A 100 2.83 16.72 -21.20
C LEU A 100 4.09 15.93 -20.86
N TYR A 101 5.26 16.53 -21.14
CA TYR A 101 6.57 15.89 -20.96
C TYR A 101 7.50 16.73 -20.06
N PRO A 102 7.16 16.91 -18.77
CA PRO A 102 7.89 17.81 -17.87
C PRO A 102 9.31 17.32 -17.49
N ASP A 103 9.59 16.05 -17.75
CA ASP A 103 10.90 15.42 -17.51
C ASP A 103 11.91 15.75 -18.63
N LEU A 104 11.46 16.27 -19.78
CA LEU A 104 12.26 16.59 -20.95
C LEU A 104 12.34 18.09 -21.17
N ASP A 105 13.53 18.62 -21.44
CA ASP A 105 13.75 20.06 -21.68
C ASP A 105 12.81 20.62 -22.76
N ASP A 106 12.59 19.88 -23.85
CA ASP A 106 11.71 20.28 -24.96
C ASP A 106 10.22 20.23 -24.59
N GLY A 107 9.83 19.48 -23.56
CA GLY A 107 8.44 19.37 -23.09
C GLY A 107 8.08 20.37 -22.00
N VAL A 108 9.07 20.99 -21.35
CA VAL A 108 8.87 21.96 -20.25
C VAL A 108 8.03 23.17 -20.66
N PRO A 109 8.21 23.78 -21.87
CA PRO A 109 7.38 24.93 -22.25
C PRO A 109 5.90 24.63 -22.24
N ALA A 110 5.46 23.52 -22.84
CA ALA A 110 4.05 23.10 -22.85
C ALA A 110 3.52 22.80 -21.45
N ALA A 111 4.31 22.13 -20.61
CA ALA A 111 3.93 21.85 -19.22
C ALA A 111 3.80 23.14 -18.40
N THR A 112 4.70 24.11 -18.62
CA THR A 112 4.65 25.42 -17.94
C THR A 112 3.46 26.24 -18.39
N GLU A 113 3.15 26.23 -19.70
CA GLU A 113 1.98 26.91 -20.27
C GLU A 113 0.68 26.32 -19.68
N ALA A 114 0.52 25.00 -19.66
CA ALA A 114 -0.64 24.32 -19.06
C ALA A 114 -0.85 24.70 -17.58
N ILE A 115 0.26 24.80 -16.81
CA ILE A 115 0.22 25.27 -15.42
C ILE A 115 -0.17 26.76 -15.35
N ALA A 116 0.41 27.62 -16.20
CA ALA A 116 0.12 29.04 -16.21
C ALA A 116 -1.30 29.40 -16.66
N GLU A 117 -1.93 28.57 -17.48
CA GLU A 117 -3.35 28.72 -17.87
C GLU A 117 -4.31 28.51 -16.68
N ARG A 118 -3.91 27.71 -15.69
CA ARG A 118 -4.74 27.35 -14.53
C ARG A 118 -4.38 28.13 -13.27
N PHE A 119 -3.14 28.59 -13.14
CA PHE A 119 -2.64 29.21 -11.92
C PHE A 119 -2.04 30.57 -12.22
N GLY A 120 -2.42 31.58 -11.43
CA GLY A 120 -1.86 32.92 -11.53
C GLY A 120 -0.38 32.97 -11.13
N ALA A 121 0.31 33.98 -11.58
CA ALA A 121 1.69 34.24 -11.21
C ALA A 121 1.85 34.34 -9.66
N GLY A 122 2.86 33.68 -9.12
CA GLY A 122 3.12 33.65 -7.67
C GLY A 122 2.20 32.73 -6.87
N ALA A 123 1.34 31.93 -7.52
CA ALA A 123 0.49 30.96 -6.85
C ALA A 123 1.30 29.98 -5.98
N LYS A 124 0.68 29.51 -4.90
CA LYS A 124 1.25 28.50 -4.01
C LYS A 124 0.80 27.12 -4.46
N LEU A 125 1.70 26.39 -5.10
CA LEU A 125 1.45 25.08 -5.68
C LEU A 125 2.12 23.98 -4.87
N ALA A 126 1.40 22.90 -4.63
CA ALA A 126 1.97 21.73 -4.00
C ALA A 126 2.21 20.62 -5.05
N LEU A 127 3.43 20.04 -5.04
CA LEU A 127 3.86 19.02 -5.98
C LEU A 127 4.26 17.75 -5.21
N ASP A 128 3.89 16.59 -5.75
CA ASP A 128 4.33 15.29 -5.24
C ASP A 128 5.71 14.91 -5.79
N GLU A 129 5.97 15.23 -7.05
CA GLU A 129 7.26 15.08 -7.72
C GLU A 129 7.64 16.39 -8.43
N LEU A 130 8.93 16.63 -8.59
CA LEU A 130 9.44 17.83 -9.27
C LEU A 130 10.62 17.46 -10.19
N PRO A 131 10.38 17.16 -11.48
CA PRO A 131 11.44 16.95 -12.44
C PRO A 131 12.40 18.12 -12.53
N HIS A 132 13.69 17.84 -12.64
CA HIS A 132 14.73 18.89 -12.67
C HIS A 132 14.53 19.97 -13.75
N PRO A 133 14.15 19.63 -15.00
CA PRO A 133 13.84 20.63 -16.02
C PRO A 133 12.68 21.55 -15.62
N LEU A 134 11.59 20.99 -15.09
CA LEU A 134 10.39 21.72 -14.68
C LEU A 134 10.67 22.65 -13.49
N ALA A 135 11.52 22.24 -12.55
CA ALA A 135 11.85 23.02 -11.36
C ALA A 135 12.33 24.44 -11.68
N ARG A 136 13.12 24.59 -12.73
CA ARG A 136 13.63 25.92 -13.18
C ARG A 136 12.54 26.77 -13.78
N ALA A 137 11.62 26.15 -14.55
CA ALA A 137 10.54 26.86 -15.22
C ALA A 137 9.48 27.37 -14.24
N LEU A 138 9.30 26.67 -13.11
CA LEU A 138 8.33 27.03 -12.07
C LEU A 138 8.87 27.98 -10.99
N ALA A 139 10.06 28.58 -11.17
CA ALA A 139 10.68 29.49 -10.18
C ALA A 139 9.82 30.73 -9.83
N GLY A 140 8.83 31.07 -10.65
CA GLY A 140 7.87 32.15 -10.39
C GLY A 140 6.72 31.78 -9.44
N TYR A 141 6.60 30.52 -9.04
CA TYR A 141 5.58 30.01 -8.13
C TYR A 141 6.14 29.76 -6.73
N ARG A 142 5.27 29.70 -5.73
CA ARG A 142 5.63 29.26 -4.37
C ARG A 142 5.42 27.76 -4.27
N LEU A 143 6.48 26.98 -4.48
CA LEU A 143 6.41 25.53 -4.49
C LEU A 143 6.56 24.94 -3.09
N VAL A 144 5.67 23.99 -2.75
CA VAL A 144 5.73 23.20 -1.52
C VAL A 144 5.50 21.71 -1.84
N SER A 145 5.82 20.81 -0.90
CA SER A 145 5.52 19.40 -1.07
C SER A 145 4.03 19.13 -0.96
N ALA A 146 3.49 18.29 -1.85
CA ALA A 146 2.11 17.81 -1.77
C ALA A 146 1.90 16.73 -0.68
N ALA A 147 2.97 16.22 -0.06
CA ALA A 147 2.89 15.11 0.90
C ALA A 147 1.89 15.36 2.04
N ALA A 148 1.86 16.59 2.59
CA ALA A 148 0.93 16.92 3.66
C ALA A 148 -0.54 16.95 3.19
N ALA A 149 -0.81 17.54 2.02
CA ALA A 149 -2.16 17.63 1.47
C ALA A 149 -2.67 16.27 1.01
N MET A 150 -1.85 15.54 0.26
CA MET A 150 -2.20 14.20 -0.23
C MET A 150 -2.33 13.21 0.92
N GLY A 151 -1.40 13.19 1.86
CA GLY A 151 -1.46 12.31 3.03
C GLY A 151 -2.72 12.54 3.86
N ALA A 152 -3.08 13.80 4.13
CA ALA A 152 -4.31 14.12 4.86
C ALA A 152 -5.59 13.78 4.07
N ALA A 153 -5.60 13.97 2.74
CA ALA A 153 -6.73 13.57 1.91
C ALA A 153 -6.93 12.06 1.85
N LYS A 154 -5.84 11.28 1.76
CA LYS A 154 -5.85 9.82 1.70
C LYS A 154 -6.10 9.14 3.04
N LEU A 155 -5.85 9.82 4.16
CA LEU A 155 -5.79 9.22 5.50
C LEU A 155 -7.08 8.47 5.88
N ASN A 156 -8.23 9.12 5.75
CA ASN A 156 -9.54 8.56 6.06
C ASN A 156 -10.23 8.11 4.77
N LYS A 157 -10.41 6.82 4.59
CA LYS A 157 -11.03 6.23 3.39
C LYS A 157 -12.55 6.45 3.39
N THR A 158 -13.12 6.68 2.23
CA THR A 158 -14.57 6.65 2.03
C THR A 158 -15.08 5.21 2.01
N ALA A 159 -16.39 5.02 2.05
CA ALA A 159 -16.99 3.69 1.97
C ALA A 159 -16.63 2.94 0.67
N ASP A 160 -16.53 3.67 -0.44
CA ASP A 160 -16.17 3.08 -1.73
C ASP A 160 -14.67 2.76 -1.82
N GLU A 161 -13.81 3.59 -1.22
CA GLU A 161 -12.38 3.28 -1.08
C GLU A 161 -12.18 2.00 -0.27
N LEU A 162 -12.89 1.86 0.87
CA LEU A 162 -12.86 0.64 1.69
C LEU A 162 -13.40 -0.58 0.92
N ALA A 163 -14.43 -0.42 0.08
CA ALA A 163 -14.94 -1.49 -0.75
C ALA A 163 -13.91 -1.95 -1.80
N CYS A 164 -13.14 -1.04 -2.40
CA CYS A 164 -12.04 -1.36 -3.31
C CYS A 164 -10.92 -2.12 -2.59
N ILE A 165 -10.48 -1.65 -1.41
CA ILE A 165 -9.45 -2.32 -0.60
C ILE A 165 -9.90 -3.74 -0.22
N ARG A 166 -11.14 -3.88 0.28
CA ARG A 166 -11.73 -5.18 0.63
C ARG A 166 -11.78 -6.13 -0.57
N ARG A 167 -12.10 -5.61 -1.75
CA ARG A 167 -12.11 -6.39 -2.99
C ARG A 167 -10.69 -6.81 -3.39
N ALA A 168 -9.72 -5.90 -3.34
CA ALA A 168 -8.32 -6.20 -3.63
C ALA A 168 -7.81 -7.28 -2.67
N GLN A 169 -8.06 -7.14 -1.37
CA GLN A 169 -7.66 -8.11 -0.35
C GLN A 169 -8.28 -9.49 -0.62
N ARG A 170 -9.58 -9.55 -0.94
CA ARG A 170 -10.25 -10.82 -1.23
C ARG A 170 -9.70 -11.53 -2.46
N ILE A 171 -9.35 -10.79 -3.52
CA ILE A 171 -8.68 -11.36 -4.70
C ILE A 171 -7.33 -11.98 -4.30
N ASN A 172 -6.53 -11.25 -3.51
CA ASN A 172 -5.24 -11.72 -3.04
C ASN A 172 -5.36 -13.01 -2.21
N GLU A 173 -6.27 -13.05 -1.25
CA GLU A 173 -6.53 -14.21 -0.37
C GLU A 173 -6.94 -15.46 -1.17
N ILE A 174 -7.85 -15.31 -2.14
CA ILE A 174 -8.26 -16.43 -2.99
C ILE A 174 -7.08 -16.93 -3.82
N ALA A 175 -6.28 -16.04 -4.40
CA ALA A 175 -5.10 -16.43 -5.17
C ALA A 175 -4.06 -17.15 -4.29
N MET A 176 -3.86 -16.72 -3.05
CA MET A 176 -2.97 -17.36 -2.08
C MET A 176 -3.45 -18.75 -1.67
N THR A 177 -4.76 -18.97 -1.60
CA THR A 177 -5.33 -20.31 -1.36
C THR A 177 -4.94 -21.31 -2.45
N ASP A 178 -4.82 -20.84 -3.70
CA ASP A 178 -4.38 -21.71 -4.82
C ASP A 178 -2.85 -21.97 -4.80
N VAL A 179 -2.07 -21.09 -4.18
CA VAL A 179 -0.61 -21.24 -4.05
C VAL A 179 -0.23 -22.20 -2.91
N LEU A 180 -0.94 -22.15 -1.78
CA LEU A 180 -0.60 -22.90 -0.57
C LEU A 180 -0.33 -24.40 -0.82
N PRO A 181 -1.11 -25.15 -1.63
CA PRO A 181 -0.84 -26.57 -1.92
C PRO A 181 0.45 -26.84 -2.70
N LEU A 182 1.07 -25.79 -3.26
CA LEU A 182 2.31 -25.88 -4.06
C LEU A 182 3.58 -25.69 -3.20
N LEU A 183 3.45 -25.41 -1.91
CA LEU A 183 4.59 -25.22 -1.01
C LEU A 183 5.24 -26.58 -0.68
N ARG A 184 5.93 -27.15 -1.67
CA ARG A 184 6.57 -28.46 -1.59
C ARG A 184 8.04 -28.38 -2.00
N PRO A 185 8.89 -29.23 -1.45
CA PRO A 185 10.29 -29.35 -1.89
C PRO A 185 10.35 -29.59 -3.41
N GLY A 186 11.26 -28.90 -4.08
CA GLY A 186 11.47 -29.00 -5.53
C GLY A 186 10.69 -27.99 -6.37
N VAL A 187 9.73 -27.26 -5.80
CA VAL A 187 9.02 -26.16 -6.47
C VAL A 187 9.89 -24.90 -6.43
N ARG A 188 9.89 -24.12 -7.50
CA ARG A 188 10.62 -22.85 -7.58
C ARG A 188 9.72 -21.69 -7.12
N GLN A 189 10.32 -20.63 -6.60
CA GLN A 189 9.58 -19.39 -6.28
C GLN A 189 8.83 -18.85 -7.50
N THR A 190 9.43 -18.88 -8.68
CA THR A 190 8.79 -18.47 -9.94
C THR A 190 7.57 -19.32 -10.31
N ASP A 191 7.52 -20.59 -9.93
CA ASP A 191 6.35 -21.45 -10.15
C ASP A 191 5.16 -20.99 -9.26
N LEU A 192 5.43 -20.57 -8.03
CA LEU A 192 4.42 -19.98 -7.13
C LEU A 192 3.89 -18.65 -7.69
N SER A 193 4.80 -17.78 -8.13
CA SER A 193 4.43 -16.48 -8.73
C SER A 193 3.58 -16.67 -9.99
N ALA A 194 3.87 -17.65 -10.82
CA ALA A 194 3.11 -17.93 -12.05
C ALA A 194 1.64 -18.29 -11.73
N VAL A 195 1.41 -19.10 -10.68
CA VAL A 195 0.06 -19.47 -10.25
C VAL A 195 -0.65 -18.25 -9.66
N PHE A 196 -0.01 -17.53 -8.76
CA PHE A 196 -0.55 -16.32 -8.12
C PHE A 196 -0.95 -15.28 -9.16
N LEU A 197 -0.02 -14.87 -10.03
CA LEU A 197 -0.25 -13.82 -11.02
C LEU A 197 -1.38 -14.18 -12.00
N ARG A 198 -1.40 -15.43 -12.48
CA ARG A 198 -2.50 -15.90 -13.30
C ARG A 198 -3.83 -15.73 -12.57
N ARG A 199 -3.89 -16.18 -11.31
CA ARG A 199 -5.14 -16.21 -10.54
C ARG A 199 -5.69 -14.83 -10.21
N ILE A 200 -4.84 -13.88 -9.83
CA ILE A 200 -5.30 -12.51 -9.53
C ILE A 200 -5.97 -11.86 -10.73
N PHE A 201 -5.41 -12.04 -11.94
CA PHE A 201 -6.02 -11.49 -13.16
C PHE A 201 -7.32 -12.23 -13.56
N GLU A 202 -7.42 -13.54 -13.37
CA GLU A 202 -8.68 -14.28 -13.56
C GLU A 202 -9.78 -13.78 -12.61
N LEU A 203 -9.42 -13.30 -11.43
CA LEU A 203 -10.34 -12.74 -10.42
C LEU A 203 -10.65 -11.25 -10.62
N GLY A 204 -10.00 -10.60 -11.59
CA GLY A 204 -10.27 -9.22 -11.98
C GLY A 204 -9.40 -8.17 -11.28
N ALA A 205 -8.20 -8.54 -10.80
CA ALA A 205 -7.20 -7.54 -10.40
C ALA A 205 -6.86 -6.63 -11.59
N THR A 206 -6.70 -5.34 -11.32
CA THR A 206 -6.30 -4.38 -12.37
C THR A 206 -4.80 -4.40 -12.60
N SER A 207 -4.02 -4.71 -11.57
CA SER A 207 -2.58 -4.92 -11.70
C SER A 207 -2.02 -5.73 -10.53
N ASN A 208 -0.78 -6.24 -10.72
CA ASN A 208 0.08 -6.68 -9.64
C ASN A 208 0.65 -5.43 -8.95
N GLY A 209 0.42 -5.26 -7.66
CA GLY A 209 0.90 -4.10 -6.91
C GLY A 209 2.39 -4.18 -6.60
N ILE A 210 2.78 -5.30 -6.00
CA ILE A 210 4.18 -5.69 -5.75
C ILE A 210 4.38 -7.11 -6.24
N ASP A 211 5.60 -7.44 -6.64
CA ASP A 211 5.95 -8.82 -6.97
C ASP A 211 5.78 -9.70 -5.73
N PRO A 212 5.12 -10.86 -5.85
CA PRO A 212 4.92 -11.71 -4.69
C PRO A 212 6.27 -12.21 -4.15
N ILE A 213 6.44 -12.05 -2.85
CA ILE A 213 7.65 -12.41 -2.12
C ILE A 213 7.47 -13.81 -1.51
N TRP A 214 8.41 -14.69 -1.78
CA TRP A 214 8.45 -16.06 -1.23
C TRP A 214 9.78 -16.24 -0.51
N GLN A 215 9.98 -15.51 0.62
CA GLN A 215 11.27 -15.45 1.29
C GLN A 215 11.49 -16.60 2.26
N PRO A 216 12.37 -17.59 1.92
CA PRO A 216 12.84 -18.54 2.90
C PRO A 216 13.70 -17.84 3.94
N MET A 217 13.27 -17.91 5.18
CA MET A 217 13.95 -17.28 6.31
C MET A 217 15.08 -18.16 6.85
N THR A 218 16.19 -17.55 7.17
CA THR A 218 17.30 -18.25 7.80
C THR A 218 17.02 -18.45 9.29
N ALA A 219 17.55 -19.55 9.84
CA ALA A 219 17.39 -19.84 11.27
C ALA A 219 18.14 -18.83 12.16
N THR A 220 19.20 -18.22 11.65
CA THR A 220 20.02 -17.26 12.41
C THR A 220 20.12 -15.93 11.67
N ARG A 221 20.21 -14.84 12.42
CA ARG A 221 20.45 -13.50 11.86
C ARG A 221 21.76 -13.43 11.10
N ALA A 222 22.78 -14.12 11.51
CA ALA A 222 24.10 -14.13 10.86
C ALA A 222 24.10 -14.71 9.45
N ALA A 223 23.08 -15.53 9.10
CA ALA A 223 22.94 -16.15 7.78
C ALA A 223 21.93 -15.39 6.88
N GLY A 224 21.35 -14.30 7.38
CA GLY A 224 20.22 -13.53 6.87
C GLY A 224 20.08 -13.34 5.43
N PRO A 225 18.99 -12.68 4.95
CA PRO A 225 19.14 -11.47 4.14
C PRO A 225 19.29 -10.24 5.03
N TRP A 226 20.20 -9.32 4.64
CA TRP A 226 20.52 -8.13 5.42
C TRP A 226 20.47 -6.87 4.58
N THR A 227 20.06 -5.77 5.20
CA THR A 227 20.34 -4.41 4.72
C THR A 227 21.80 -4.05 5.01
N THR A 228 22.27 -2.90 4.52
CA THR A 228 23.61 -2.36 4.84
C THR A 228 23.80 -2.06 6.33
N HIS A 229 22.72 -1.99 7.11
CA HIS A 229 22.75 -1.73 8.55
C HIS A 229 22.67 -3.01 9.39
N GLY A 230 22.59 -4.17 8.76
CA GLY A 230 22.50 -5.47 9.43
C GLY A 230 21.10 -5.90 9.84
N ASP A 231 20.06 -5.17 9.40
CA ASP A 231 18.67 -5.53 9.65
C ASP A 231 18.17 -6.56 8.64
N ILE A 232 17.13 -7.32 9.00
CA ILE A 232 16.50 -8.25 8.08
C ILE A 232 15.87 -7.45 6.94
N ALA A 233 16.23 -7.81 5.69
CA ALA A 233 15.64 -7.23 4.50
C ALA A 233 14.62 -8.18 3.88
N PHE A 234 13.56 -7.61 3.30
CA PHE A 234 12.67 -8.34 2.43
C PHE A 234 13.25 -8.30 1.01
N PRO A 235 13.65 -9.43 0.42
CA PRO A 235 13.97 -9.46 -0.99
C PRO A 235 12.68 -9.27 -1.80
N THR A 236 12.78 -8.51 -2.85
CA THR A 236 11.64 -8.01 -3.62
C THR A 236 11.33 -8.82 -4.87
N ALA A 237 12.12 -9.82 -5.21
CA ALA A 237 11.95 -10.52 -6.48
C ALA A 237 11.77 -12.03 -6.28
N SER A 238 10.83 -12.60 -7.01
CA SER A 238 10.78 -14.04 -7.25
C SER A 238 12.01 -14.49 -8.01
N THR A 239 12.59 -15.59 -7.61
CA THR A 239 13.80 -16.16 -8.21
C THR A 239 13.57 -17.62 -8.60
N ASP A 240 14.55 -18.21 -9.29
CA ASP A 240 14.58 -19.65 -9.59
C ASP A 240 14.96 -20.50 -8.36
N ARG A 241 15.02 -19.92 -7.17
CA ARG A 241 15.30 -20.68 -5.96
C ARG A 241 14.29 -21.79 -5.77
N VAL A 242 14.82 -23.00 -5.56
CA VAL A 242 14.04 -24.20 -5.28
C VAL A 242 13.76 -24.29 -3.79
N LEU A 243 12.50 -24.48 -3.43
CA LEU A 243 12.07 -24.70 -2.06
C LEU A 243 12.58 -26.04 -1.54
N ARG A 244 12.91 -26.08 -0.23
CA ARG A 244 13.42 -27.24 0.46
C ARG A 244 12.49 -27.66 1.59
N GLU A 245 12.57 -28.91 1.99
CA GLU A 245 11.84 -29.40 3.18
C GLU A 245 12.21 -28.55 4.39
N ASP A 246 11.21 -28.22 5.21
CA ASP A 246 11.31 -27.40 6.41
C ASP A 246 11.74 -25.92 6.19
N ASP A 247 11.82 -25.43 4.96
CA ASP A 247 11.96 -23.98 4.73
C ASP A 247 10.80 -23.25 5.41
N VAL A 248 11.12 -22.27 6.24
CA VAL A 248 10.17 -21.29 6.78
C VAL A 248 10.08 -20.16 5.76
N ILE A 249 8.91 -19.95 5.18
CA ILE A 249 8.70 -18.90 4.16
C ILE A 249 7.89 -17.77 4.76
N TRP A 250 8.41 -16.55 4.65
CA TRP A 250 7.62 -15.34 4.78
C TRP A 250 7.08 -15.00 3.40
N VAL A 251 5.77 -14.94 3.33
CA VAL A 251 5.03 -14.57 2.13
C VAL A 251 4.58 -13.13 2.28
N ASP A 252 4.72 -12.37 1.20
CA ASP A 252 4.23 -11.00 1.11
C ASP A 252 3.74 -10.75 -0.31
N SER A 253 2.59 -10.11 -0.46
CA SER A 253 2.04 -9.80 -1.77
C SER A 253 1.00 -8.68 -1.71
N GLY A 254 0.99 -7.86 -2.74
CA GLY A 254 0.00 -6.82 -2.94
C GLY A 254 -0.51 -6.82 -4.38
N ILE A 255 -1.80 -6.63 -4.56
CA ILE A 255 -2.44 -6.46 -5.87
C ILE A 255 -3.25 -5.16 -5.87
N HIS A 256 -3.59 -4.65 -7.04
CA HIS A 256 -4.50 -3.52 -7.15
C HIS A 256 -5.85 -3.92 -7.75
N TYR A 257 -6.90 -3.35 -7.18
CA TYR A 257 -8.24 -3.33 -7.74
C TYR A 257 -8.75 -1.88 -7.79
N GLU A 258 -9.05 -1.38 -9.00
CA GLU A 258 -9.48 0.01 -9.23
C GLU A 258 -8.53 1.05 -8.59
N GLY A 259 -7.23 0.79 -8.65
CA GLY A 259 -6.17 1.64 -8.09
C GLY A 259 -5.95 1.51 -6.58
N TYR A 260 -6.65 0.63 -5.88
CA TYR A 260 -6.47 0.36 -4.44
C TYR A 260 -5.71 -0.93 -4.21
N ALA A 261 -4.72 -0.85 -3.33
CA ALA A 261 -3.86 -1.96 -2.99
C ALA A 261 -4.50 -2.90 -1.95
N SER A 262 -4.15 -4.18 -2.04
CA SER A 262 -4.22 -5.14 -0.93
C SER A 262 -2.85 -5.30 -0.29
N ASP A 263 -2.84 -5.94 0.88
CA ASP A 263 -1.63 -6.36 1.55
C ASP A 263 -1.85 -7.71 2.24
N PHE A 264 -0.96 -8.67 1.99
CA PHE A 264 -1.12 -10.03 2.49
C PHE A 264 0.23 -10.62 2.88
N GLY A 265 0.38 -10.95 4.14
CA GLY A 265 1.55 -11.67 4.62
C GLY A 265 1.21 -12.84 5.52
N ARG A 266 1.93 -13.93 5.32
CA ARG A 266 1.84 -15.14 6.14
C ARG A 266 3.21 -15.80 6.29
N THR A 267 3.36 -16.57 7.35
CA THR A 267 4.50 -17.46 7.54
C THR A 267 4.07 -18.88 7.32
N TRP A 268 4.70 -19.55 6.36
CA TRP A 268 4.38 -20.92 5.98
C TRP A 268 5.60 -21.85 6.09
N LEU A 269 5.35 -23.15 6.27
CA LEU A 269 6.36 -24.20 6.21
C LEU A 269 6.26 -24.94 4.88
N VAL A 270 7.39 -25.23 4.27
CA VAL A 270 7.50 -26.07 3.07
C VAL A 270 7.55 -27.53 3.46
N GLY A 271 6.69 -28.35 2.89
CA GLY A 271 6.67 -29.79 3.10
C GLY A 271 5.42 -30.47 2.57
N ALA A 272 5.44 -31.78 2.49
CA ALA A 272 4.26 -32.56 2.11
C ALA A 272 3.27 -32.74 3.30
N ASP A 273 3.78 -32.74 4.53
CA ASP A 273 3.03 -32.77 5.79
C ASP A 273 3.81 -31.91 6.81
N PRO A 274 3.85 -30.57 6.60
CA PRO A 274 4.70 -29.71 7.40
C PRO A 274 4.20 -29.67 8.85
N ARG A 275 5.11 -29.82 9.80
CA ARG A 275 4.78 -29.81 11.23
C ARG A 275 5.63 -28.77 11.96
N PRO A 276 5.03 -27.67 12.41
CA PRO A 276 5.75 -26.68 13.19
C PRO A 276 6.27 -27.31 14.49
N THR A 277 7.50 -26.95 14.82
CA THR A 277 8.11 -27.29 16.11
C THR A 277 7.39 -26.56 17.26
N ASP A 278 7.57 -27.03 18.51
CA ASP A 278 7.01 -26.32 19.67
C ASP A 278 7.53 -24.88 19.80
N ARG A 279 8.76 -24.62 19.34
CA ARG A 279 9.32 -23.27 19.33
C ARG A 279 8.61 -22.38 18.32
N GLN A 280 8.35 -22.85 17.13
CA GLN A 280 7.59 -22.12 16.10
C GLN A 280 6.14 -21.86 16.54
N ARG A 281 5.49 -22.84 17.21
CA ARG A 281 4.15 -22.62 17.79
C ARG A 281 4.17 -21.49 18.82
N ARG A 282 5.16 -21.45 19.72
CA ARG A 282 5.31 -20.35 20.67
C ARG A 282 5.59 -19.01 20.01
N GLN A 283 6.29 -18.96 18.87
CA GLN A 283 6.44 -17.71 18.10
C GLN A 283 5.09 -17.22 17.59
N TYR A 284 4.27 -18.10 17.03
CA TYR A 284 2.91 -17.78 16.58
C TYR A 284 2.03 -17.32 17.75
N GLU A 285 2.06 -18.01 18.90
CA GLU A 285 1.30 -17.62 20.09
C GLU A 285 1.68 -16.21 20.57
N ARG A 286 2.97 -15.92 20.66
CA ARG A 286 3.46 -14.57 21.00
C ARG A 286 3.04 -13.52 19.97
N TRP A 287 3.12 -13.86 18.69
CA TRP A 287 2.65 -12.98 17.62
C TRP A 287 1.16 -12.65 17.81
N ARG A 288 0.34 -13.67 18.07
CA ARG A 288 -1.10 -13.47 18.35
C ARG A 288 -1.34 -12.58 19.55
N GLU A 289 -0.63 -12.80 20.66
CA GLU A 289 -0.73 -11.97 21.87
C GLU A 289 -0.45 -10.50 21.55
N VAL A 290 0.54 -10.21 20.72
CA VAL A 290 0.87 -8.84 20.28
C VAL A 290 -0.26 -8.24 19.46
N VAL A 291 -0.78 -8.98 18.47
CA VAL A 291 -1.90 -8.52 17.63
C VAL A 291 -3.15 -8.26 18.47
N GLU A 292 -3.53 -9.23 19.32
CA GLU A 292 -4.71 -9.13 20.19
C GLU A 292 -4.60 -7.95 21.16
N ALA A 293 -3.43 -7.73 21.77
CA ALA A 293 -3.21 -6.60 22.68
C ALA A 293 -3.26 -5.25 21.97
N THR A 294 -2.74 -5.17 20.75
CA THR A 294 -2.79 -3.96 19.94
C THR A 294 -4.23 -3.64 19.52
N LEU A 295 -4.95 -4.63 19.01
CA LEU A 295 -6.34 -4.49 18.56
C LEU A 295 -7.31 -4.22 19.73
N ALA A 296 -7.03 -4.70 20.94
CA ALA A 296 -7.87 -4.47 22.12
C ALA A 296 -8.06 -3.00 22.47
N ILE A 297 -7.08 -2.15 22.13
CA ILE A 297 -7.16 -0.69 22.36
C ILE A 297 -7.38 0.09 21.07
N CYS A 298 -7.38 -0.57 19.91
CA CYS A 298 -7.48 0.07 18.60
C CYS A 298 -8.90 0.65 18.39
N LYS A 299 -9.03 1.98 18.46
CA LYS A 299 -10.29 2.71 18.24
C LYS A 299 -10.02 4.18 18.00
N PRO A 300 -11.01 4.97 17.55
CA PRO A 300 -10.85 6.42 17.41
C PRO A 300 -10.36 7.08 18.69
N GLY A 301 -9.45 8.04 18.55
CA GLY A 301 -8.87 8.81 19.65
C GLY A 301 -7.62 8.20 20.29
N VAL A 302 -7.28 6.95 19.99
CA VAL A 302 -6.03 6.32 20.42
C VAL A 302 -4.89 6.79 19.51
N THR A 303 -3.71 7.04 20.07
CA THR A 303 -2.53 7.47 19.31
C THR A 303 -1.73 6.27 18.79
N ALA A 304 -0.96 6.46 17.73
CA ALA A 304 -0.01 5.46 17.26
C ALA A 304 1.02 5.07 18.33
N LEU A 305 1.40 6.03 19.19
CA LEU A 305 2.30 5.78 20.33
C LEU A 305 1.69 4.79 21.33
N GLU A 306 0.39 4.93 21.65
CA GLU A 306 -0.29 4.00 22.55
C GLU A 306 -0.37 2.60 21.97
N LEU A 307 -0.65 2.45 20.66
CA LEU A 307 -0.65 1.17 19.96
C LEU A 307 0.76 0.53 19.99
N GLY A 308 1.79 1.29 19.66
CA GLY A 308 3.17 0.81 19.71
C GLY A 308 3.59 0.36 21.12
N ARG A 309 3.21 1.10 22.16
CA ARG A 309 3.47 0.74 23.56
C ARG A 309 2.73 -0.54 23.99
N ALA A 310 1.47 -0.72 23.54
CA ALA A 310 0.72 -1.94 23.83
C ALA A 310 1.40 -3.17 23.19
N ALA A 311 1.82 -3.05 21.92
CA ALA A 311 2.55 -4.10 21.22
C ALA A 311 3.89 -4.45 21.90
N ILE A 312 4.66 -3.44 22.31
CA ILE A 312 5.93 -3.62 23.05
C ILE A 312 5.67 -4.31 24.38
N ALA A 313 4.66 -3.89 25.14
CA ALA A 313 4.31 -4.49 26.43
C ALA A 313 3.93 -5.97 26.28
N ALA A 314 3.11 -6.31 25.28
CA ALA A 314 2.72 -7.68 24.98
C ALA A 314 3.92 -8.56 24.54
N ASN A 315 4.92 -7.96 23.91
CA ASN A 315 6.17 -8.65 23.52
C ASN A 315 7.28 -8.58 24.60
N GLY A 316 6.92 -8.49 25.86
CA GLY A 316 7.87 -8.53 26.98
C GLY A 316 8.83 -7.33 27.03
N GLY A 317 8.42 -6.18 26.54
CA GLY A 317 9.20 -4.93 26.54
C GLY A 317 10.09 -4.75 25.29
N HIS A 318 10.04 -5.64 24.33
CA HIS A 318 10.80 -5.56 23.08
C HIS A 318 9.93 -5.16 21.91
N LYS A 319 10.46 -4.34 20.99
CA LYS A 319 9.75 -3.98 19.74
C LYS A 319 9.42 -5.26 18.95
N PRO A 320 8.14 -5.54 18.64
CA PRO A 320 7.76 -6.66 17.78
C PRO A 320 7.70 -6.25 16.31
N TRP A 321 8.70 -5.55 15.78
CA TRP A 321 8.88 -5.21 14.37
C TRP A 321 10.36 -5.09 14.03
N ILE A 322 10.64 -5.12 12.74
CA ILE A 322 12.00 -5.00 12.23
C ILE A 322 12.48 -3.56 12.41
N GLU A 323 13.74 -3.40 12.82
CA GLU A 323 14.40 -2.11 12.93
C GLU A 323 14.38 -1.37 11.58
N HIS A 324 14.19 -0.06 11.59
CA HIS A 324 13.99 0.79 10.42
C HIS A 324 12.74 0.46 9.58
N PHE A 325 11.79 -0.20 10.20
CA PHE A 325 10.49 -0.51 9.61
C PHE A 325 9.34 0.06 10.48
N TYR A 326 8.21 -0.61 10.59
CA TYR A 326 7.05 -0.18 11.40
C TYR A 326 6.29 -1.39 11.96
N LEU A 327 5.46 -1.14 12.96
CA LEU A 327 4.49 -2.10 13.49
C LEU A 327 3.28 -2.23 12.56
N ALA A 328 2.85 -1.08 12.02
CA ALA A 328 1.72 -1.01 11.12
C ALA A 328 1.84 0.20 10.18
N HIS A 329 1.21 0.08 9.01
CA HIS A 329 1.06 1.16 8.05
C HIS A 329 -0.35 1.23 7.48
N GLY A 330 -0.69 2.33 6.80
CA GLY A 330 -1.90 2.43 6.01
C GLY A 330 -1.74 1.78 4.65
N VAL A 331 -2.86 1.39 4.04
CA VAL A 331 -2.94 0.94 2.66
C VAL A 331 -4.09 1.67 1.96
N GLY A 332 -3.89 1.98 0.69
CA GLY A 332 -4.87 2.72 -0.12
C GLY A 332 -4.50 2.68 -1.58
N THR A 333 -4.26 3.84 -2.19
CA THR A 333 -3.72 3.91 -3.57
C THR A 333 -2.22 3.65 -3.62
N ASP A 334 -1.54 3.69 -2.47
CA ASP A 334 -0.18 3.18 -2.30
C ASP A 334 -0.22 1.90 -1.46
N SER A 335 0.73 0.99 -1.69
CA SER A 335 0.85 -0.25 -0.91
C SER A 335 1.23 0.02 0.54
N ALA A 336 1.97 1.12 0.80
CA ALA A 336 2.23 1.63 2.14
C ALA A 336 2.03 3.16 2.14
N GLU A 337 1.13 3.63 3.00
CA GLU A 337 0.84 5.06 3.18
C GLU A 337 0.53 5.38 4.65
N MET A 338 0.15 6.62 4.93
CA MET A 338 -0.28 6.98 6.29
C MET A 338 -1.59 6.29 6.69
N PRO A 339 -1.77 5.95 7.99
CA PRO A 339 -0.85 6.22 9.10
C PRO A 339 0.32 5.25 9.16
N LEU A 340 1.46 5.69 9.72
CA LEU A 340 2.60 4.84 10.05
C LEU A 340 2.69 4.73 11.58
N ILE A 341 2.90 3.54 12.11
CA ILE A 341 2.88 3.27 13.56
C ILE A 341 4.13 2.50 13.97
N GLY A 342 4.82 2.99 15.01
CA GLY A 342 6.01 2.35 15.54
C GLY A 342 7.25 2.53 14.67
N THR A 343 7.33 3.66 13.97
CA THR A 343 8.46 4.01 13.10
C THR A 343 9.66 4.54 13.87
N ASP A 344 10.80 4.71 13.18
CA ASP A 344 11.98 5.41 13.71
C ASP A 344 11.85 6.95 13.65
N LEU A 345 10.68 7.48 13.26
CA LEU A 345 10.42 8.92 13.23
C LEU A 345 10.27 9.54 14.62
N GLY A 346 10.14 8.70 15.64
CA GLY A 346 10.16 9.06 17.06
C GLY A 346 8.78 9.23 17.70
N GLU A 347 8.78 9.20 19.04
CA GLU A 347 7.53 9.22 19.84
C GLU A 347 6.64 10.44 19.57
N ALA A 348 7.22 11.60 19.29
CA ALA A 348 6.43 12.81 18.99
C ALA A 348 5.64 12.67 17.67
N PHE A 349 6.18 11.96 16.70
CA PHE A 349 5.46 11.64 15.46
C PHE A 349 4.31 10.67 15.74
N ASP A 350 4.58 9.58 16.47
CA ASP A 350 3.58 8.59 16.82
C ASP A 350 2.47 9.17 17.75
N GLU A 351 2.83 10.11 18.65
CA GLU A 351 1.85 10.80 19.51
C GLU A 351 0.92 11.74 18.73
N ALA A 352 1.44 12.37 17.67
CA ALA A 352 0.65 13.26 16.81
C ALA A 352 -0.32 12.50 15.89
N MET A 353 -0.09 11.22 15.65
CA MET A 353 -0.95 10.37 14.83
C MET A 353 -2.06 9.76 15.68
N VAL A 354 -3.26 10.35 15.60
CA VAL A 354 -4.46 9.93 16.32
C VAL A 354 -5.40 9.18 15.40
N LEU A 355 -5.79 7.97 15.78
CA LEU A 355 -6.73 7.16 14.98
C LEU A 355 -8.09 7.84 14.84
N ALA A 356 -8.67 7.76 13.65
CA ALA A 356 -9.98 8.27 13.33
C ALA A 356 -10.74 7.29 12.42
N PRO A 357 -12.09 7.34 12.40
CA PRO A 357 -12.88 6.50 11.51
C PRO A 357 -12.47 6.65 10.03
N GLY A 358 -12.44 5.52 9.30
CA GLY A 358 -12.02 5.47 7.91
C GLY A 358 -10.49 5.31 7.71
N MET A 359 -9.67 5.41 8.75
CA MET A 359 -8.27 4.99 8.65
C MET A 359 -8.17 3.49 8.46
N VAL A 360 -7.16 3.06 7.71
CA VAL A 360 -6.89 1.64 7.45
C VAL A 360 -5.49 1.32 7.94
N LEU A 361 -5.33 0.21 8.62
CA LEU A 361 -4.07 -0.30 9.15
C LEU A 361 -3.79 -1.70 8.60
N VAL A 362 -2.62 -1.90 8.07
CA VAL A 362 -1.98 -3.22 7.92
C VAL A 362 -1.17 -3.42 9.18
N LEU A 363 -1.53 -4.40 10.00
CA LEU A 363 -0.84 -4.71 11.26
C LEU A 363 0.04 -5.94 11.06
N GLU A 364 1.36 -5.76 11.18
CA GLU A 364 2.35 -6.75 10.75
C GLU A 364 3.51 -6.98 11.75
N PRO A 365 3.22 -7.31 13.01
CA PRO A 365 4.28 -7.57 13.96
C PRO A 365 5.15 -8.76 13.55
N VAL A 366 6.42 -8.70 13.93
CA VAL A 366 7.42 -9.71 13.68
C VAL A 366 7.95 -10.25 15.00
N ILE A 367 7.86 -11.54 15.20
CA ILE A 367 8.49 -12.24 16.32
C ILE A 367 9.68 -13.03 15.80
N TRP A 368 10.88 -12.66 16.25
CA TRP A 368 12.11 -13.32 15.85
C TRP A 368 12.79 -14.00 17.05
N ASP A 369 13.20 -15.25 16.86
CA ASP A 369 14.01 -15.99 17.83
C ASP A 369 15.24 -16.58 17.15
N GLU A 370 16.42 -16.19 17.60
CA GLU A 370 17.68 -16.71 17.06
C GLU A 370 17.72 -18.26 17.10
N GLY A 371 18.05 -18.86 15.98
CA GLY A 371 18.10 -20.31 15.81
C GLY A 371 16.76 -20.97 15.41
N ALA A 372 15.69 -20.20 15.15
CA ALA A 372 14.39 -20.74 14.75
C ALA A 372 13.66 -19.88 13.73
N ALA A 373 14.37 -18.98 13.04
CA ALA A 373 13.78 -17.96 12.17
C ALA A 373 12.75 -17.09 12.92
N GLY A 374 11.74 -16.59 12.26
CA GLY A 374 10.71 -15.74 12.85
C GLY A 374 9.32 -16.09 12.37
N TYR A 375 8.33 -15.47 12.99
CA TYR A 375 6.94 -15.49 12.56
C TYR A 375 6.49 -14.06 12.25
N ARG A 376 5.93 -13.86 11.06
CA ARG A 376 5.26 -12.64 10.60
C ARG A 376 3.97 -13.04 9.90
N SER A 377 2.92 -12.37 10.19
CA SER A 377 1.70 -12.32 9.40
C SER A 377 1.14 -10.92 9.47
N GLU A 378 0.32 -10.57 8.52
CA GLU A 378 -0.32 -9.25 8.46
C GLU A 378 -1.75 -9.37 8.01
N ASP A 379 -2.57 -8.47 8.51
CA ASP A 379 -3.96 -8.30 8.13
C ASP A 379 -4.35 -6.83 8.10
N ILE A 380 -5.35 -6.54 7.29
CA ILE A 380 -5.87 -5.20 7.10
C ILE A 380 -7.08 -4.97 8.02
N TYR A 381 -7.06 -3.87 8.74
CA TYR A 381 -8.13 -3.42 9.61
C TYR A 381 -8.58 -2.01 9.26
N ALA A 382 -9.88 -1.76 9.19
CA ALA A 382 -10.45 -0.43 9.07
C ALA A 382 -10.93 0.06 10.43
N ILE A 383 -10.62 1.32 10.76
CA ILE A 383 -11.11 1.97 11.98
C ILE A 383 -12.55 2.38 11.77
N THR A 384 -13.44 1.93 12.64
CA THR A 384 -14.87 2.26 12.67
C THR A 384 -15.16 3.41 13.65
N ASP A 385 -16.41 3.79 13.83
CA ASP A 385 -16.79 4.86 14.77
C ASP A 385 -16.50 4.51 16.24
N ASP A 386 -16.45 3.22 16.58
CA ASP A 386 -16.32 2.73 17.96
C ASP A 386 -15.22 1.69 18.19
N GLY A 387 -14.50 1.29 17.13
CA GLY A 387 -13.45 0.28 17.20
C GLY A 387 -12.78 0.04 15.84
N TRP A 388 -12.81 -1.20 15.41
CA TRP A 388 -12.23 -1.62 14.13
C TRP A 388 -13.02 -2.80 13.52
N GLU A 389 -12.87 -2.99 12.21
CA GLU A 389 -13.31 -4.18 11.49
C GLU A 389 -12.18 -4.76 10.67
N ALA A 390 -12.10 -6.09 10.54
CA ALA A 390 -11.14 -6.73 9.67
C ALA A 390 -11.58 -6.63 8.20
N LEU A 391 -10.67 -6.23 7.32
CA LEU A 391 -10.85 -6.30 5.88
C LEU A 391 -10.28 -7.61 5.31
N SER A 392 -9.34 -8.23 6.03
CA SER A 392 -8.81 -9.56 5.74
C SER A 392 -9.73 -10.65 6.29
N ASP A 393 -9.86 -11.75 5.54
CA ASP A 393 -10.63 -12.95 5.93
C ASP A 393 -9.89 -14.22 5.46
N TYR A 394 -8.65 -14.37 5.92
CA TYR A 394 -7.81 -15.53 5.63
C TYR A 394 -7.43 -16.25 6.92
N PRO A 395 -7.52 -17.59 6.98
CA PRO A 395 -7.25 -18.33 8.21
C PRO A 395 -5.84 -18.07 8.78
N TYR A 396 -5.78 -18.02 10.12
CA TYR A 396 -4.50 -18.07 10.84
C TYR A 396 -4.12 -19.53 11.07
N ASP A 397 -3.68 -20.20 10.02
CA ASP A 397 -3.10 -21.53 10.20
C ASP A 397 -1.62 -21.35 10.58
N PRO A 398 -1.20 -21.78 11.77
CA PRO A 398 0.19 -21.70 12.15
C PRO A 398 1.07 -22.37 11.09
N PHE A 399 1.87 -21.57 10.39
CA PHE A 399 2.79 -22.02 9.35
C PHE A 399 2.14 -22.71 8.13
N GLY A 400 0.86 -22.41 7.81
CA GLY A 400 0.15 -22.96 6.66
C GLY A 400 -0.22 -24.44 6.78
N VAL A 401 -0.17 -24.98 7.98
CA VAL A 401 -0.63 -26.34 8.25
C VAL A 401 -2.14 -26.32 8.32
N THR A 402 -2.81 -26.76 7.28
CA THR A 402 -4.27 -26.99 7.30
C THR A 402 -4.56 -28.16 8.23
N PRO A 403 -5.54 -28.09 9.15
CA PRO A 403 -5.93 -29.17 10.01
C PRO A 403 -6.42 -30.40 9.26
#